data_39e2baf9530a65355b2384d0bb922f0f
#
_entry.id   39e2baf9530a65355b2384d0bb922f0f
#
_cell.length_a   1.000
_cell.length_b   1.000
_cell.length_c   1.000
_cell.angle_alpha   90.00
_cell.angle_beta   90.00
_cell.angle_gamma   90.00
#
_symmetry.space_group_name_H-M   'P 1'
#
loop_
_entity.id
_entity.type
_entity.pdbx_description
1 polymer ?
#
loop_
_entity_poly.entity_id
_entity_poly.type
_entity_poly.pdbx_seq_one_letter_code
_entity_poly.pdbx_strand_id
1 'polypeptide(L)'
;MRSRATLSAHCSPIEEFKEVKRPKVVLTWAPHPKALPQAVPNSFAEWMCATDYDFVIAHPEGYELDEQFTHGATITHNQDEALRDADFVYAKNWSCYRDPHYGKILSKDMSWTITAEKMALTRNGRFMHCLPVRRNMIVSDEVIESERSIVIPEAANREISCQVVLKRILEKL
;
A
#
# COMPACT_ATOMS: atom_id res chain seq x y z
N MET A 1 -20.32 12.75 -10.90
CA MET A 1 -19.63 11.80 -11.80
C MET A 1 -18.17 12.18 -11.87
N ARG A 2 -17.29 11.65 -10.99
CA ARG A 2 -15.86 11.90 -11.08
C ARG A 2 -15.31 11.03 -12.21
N SER A 3 -14.67 11.65 -13.18
CA SER A 3 -14.11 11.01 -14.37
C SER A 3 -13.14 9.88 -13.95
N ARG A 4 -13.37 8.65 -14.42
CA ARG A 4 -12.51 7.46 -14.27
C ARG A 4 -11.08 7.60 -14.84
N ALA A 5 -10.64 8.77 -15.14
CA ALA A 5 -9.49 9.02 -16.01
C ALA A 5 -8.23 9.50 -15.29
N THR A 6 -8.15 9.40 -13.95
CA THR A 6 -6.90 9.69 -13.23
C THR A 6 -6.61 8.51 -12.31
N LEU A 7 -6.30 7.35 -12.89
CA LEU A 7 -5.68 6.26 -12.15
C LEU A 7 -4.33 6.77 -11.65
N SER A 8 -4.13 6.79 -10.33
CA SER A 8 -2.84 7.11 -9.75
C SER A 8 -1.83 6.03 -10.12
N ALA A 9 -0.54 6.33 -9.99
CA ALA A 9 0.53 5.34 -10.19
C ALA A 9 0.35 4.08 -9.33
N HIS A 10 -0.42 4.16 -8.24
CA HIS A 10 -0.72 3.03 -7.35
C HIS A 10 -1.87 2.15 -7.82
N CYS A 11 -2.88 2.72 -8.48
CA CYS A 11 -4.03 1.95 -8.98
C CYS A 11 -3.72 1.23 -10.29
N SER A 12 -2.83 1.79 -11.12
CA SER A 12 -2.49 1.25 -12.43
C SER A 12 -1.98 -0.21 -12.36
N PRO A 13 -1.04 -0.56 -11.45
CA PRO A 13 -0.59 -1.95 -11.33
C PRO A 13 -1.72 -2.89 -10.88
N ILE A 14 -2.61 -2.45 -9.98
CA ILE A 14 -3.73 -3.29 -9.54
C ILE A 14 -4.66 -3.58 -10.72
N GLU A 15 -5.01 -2.58 -11.54
CA GLU A 15 -5.83 -2.79 -12.74
C GLU A 15 -5.17 -3.72 -13.75
N GLU A 16 -3.84 -3.64 -13.91
CA GLU A 16 -3.07 -4.45 -14.85
C GLU A 16 -2.97 -5.92 -14.41
N PHE A 17 -2.77 -6.17 -13.10
CA PHE A 17 -2.49 -7.50 -12.57
C PHE A 17 -3.67 -8.17 -11.88
N LYS A 18 -4.83 -7.51 -11.75
CA LYS A 18 -6.00 -8.12 -11.10
C LYS A 18 -6.61 -9.24 -11.94
N GLU A 19 -6.90 -10.34 -11.29
CA GLU A 19 -7.56 -11.52 -11.88
C GLU A 19 -9.07 -11.56 -11.58
N VAL A 20 -9.51 -10.73 -10.63
CA VAL A 20 -10.91 -10.62 -10.20
C VAL A 20 -11.43 -9.19 -10.29
N LYS A 21 -12.73 -9.02 -10.46
CA LYS A 21 -13.35 -7.70 -10.61
C LYS A 21 -13.19 -6.82 -9.36
N ARG A 22 -13.32 -7.42 -8.18
CA ARG A 22 -13.18 -6.76 -6.88
C ARG A 22 -12.07 -7.43 -6.08
N PRO A 23 -10.79 -7.07 -6.32
CA PRO A 23 -9.69 -7.66 -5.58
C PRO A 23 -9.72 -7.20 -4.12
N LYS A 24 -9.23 -8.07 -3.23
CA LYS A 24 -8.88 -7.69 -1.87
C LYS A 24 -7.49 -7.06 -1.87
N VAL A 25 -7.43 -5.80 -1.50
CA VAL A 25 -6.19 -5.00 -1.45
C VAL A 25 -5.87 -4.70 0.01
N VAL A 26 -4.67 -5.04 0.45
CA VAL A 26 -4.21 -4.81 1.82
C VAL A 26 -3.10 -3.77 1.82
N LEU A 27 -3.32 -2.64 2.49
CA LEU A 27 -2.26 -1.74 2.92
C LEU A 27 -1.79 -2.18 4.30
N THR A 28 -0.55 -2.61 4.41
CA THR A 28 -0.01 -3.03 5.70
C THR A 28 1.16 -2.17 6.15
N TRP A 29 1.14 -1.80 7.44
CA TRP A 29 2.32 -1.23 8.09
C TRP A 29 3.46 -2.26 8.09
N ALA A 30 4.70 -1.76 8.06
CA ALA A 30 5.90 -2.57 8.21
C ALA A 30 6.98 -1.78 8.97
N PRO A 31 7.90 -2.43 9.71
CA PRO A 31 8.90 -1.75 10.52
C PRO A 31 9.91 -0.97 9.67
N HIS A 32 10.45 0.11 10.26
CA HIS A 32 11.50 0.93 9.64
C HIS A 32 12.36 1.60 10.74
N PRO A 33 13.68 1.84 10.51
CA PRO A 33 14.57 2.46 11.50
C PRO A 33 14.32 3.96 11.71
N LYS A 34 13.55 4.60 10.83
CA LYS A 34 13.19 6.02 10.90
C LYS A 34 11.67 6.17 10.92
N ALA A 35 11.18 7.19 11.59
CA ALA A 35 9.79 7.61 11.49
C ALA A 35 9.55 8.21 10.09
N LEU A 36 8.72 7.56 9.28
CA LEU A 36 8.38 8.03 7.94
C LEU A 36 7.05 8.78 7.95
N PRO A 37 6.84 9.74 7.03
CA PRO A 37 5.58 10.48 6.95
C PRO A 37 4.42 9.59 6.47
N GLN A 38 3.20 10.01 6.77
CA GLN A 38 1.97 9.33 6.34
C GLN A 38 1.51 9.68 4.92
N ALA A 39 2.24 10.54 4.20
CA ALA A 39 1.81 11.03 2.88
C ALA A 39 1.52 9.90 1.87
N VAL A 40 2.38 8.90 1.80
CA VAL A 40 2.21 7.77 0.87
C VAL A 40 1.05 6.86 1.28
N PRO A 41 0.96 6.35 2.53
CA PRO A 41 -0.18 5.51 2.92
C PRO A 41 -1.51 6.27 2.87
N ASN A 42 -1.56 7.56 3.24
CA ASN A 42 -2.77 8.37 3.10
C ASN A 42 -3.21 8.49 1.64
N SER A 43 -2.28 8.81 0.74
CA SER A 43 -2.59 8.89 -0.70
C SER A 43 -3.05 7.54 -1.26
N PHE A 44 -2.40 6.45 -0.88
CA PHE A 44 -2.82 5.11 -1.30
C PHE A 44 -4.23 4.79 -0.78
N ALA A 45 -4.49 5.03 0.51
CA ALA A 45 -5.79 4.78 1.13
C ALA A 45 -6.91 5.60 0.47
N GLU A 46 -6.69 6.90 0.23
CA GLU A 46 -7.66 7.77 -0.45
C GLU A 46 -8.05 7.23 -1.83
N TRP A 47 -7.07 6.76 -2.61
CA TRP A 47 -7.35 6.17 -3.92
C TRP A 47 -8.07 4.83 -3.83
N MET A 48 -7.68 3.95 -2.91
CA MET A 48 -8.35 2.66 -2.72
C MET A 48 -9.78 2.82 -2.25
N CYS A 49 -10.04 3.73 -1.31
CA CYS A 49 -11.40 4.05 -0.84
C CYS A 49 -12.30 4.66 -1.95
N ALA A 50 -11.72 5.18 -3.03
CA ALA A 50 -12.47 5.66 -4.18
C ALA A 50 -12.83 4.55 -5.19
N THR A 51 -12.36 3.33 -4.98
CA THR A 51 -12.68 2.14 -5.80
C THR A 51 -13.80 1.31 -5.15
N ASP A 52 -14.25 0.26 -5.83
CA ASP A 52 -15.16 -0.75 -5.29
C ASP A 52 -14.43 -2.00 -4.78
N TYR A 53 -13.11 -1.89 -4.52
CA TYR A 53 -12.29 -2.99 -4.02
C TYR A 53 -12.59 -3.33 -2.56
N ASP A 54 -12.27 -4.54 -2.14
CA ASP A 54 -12.24 -4.92 -0.73
C ASP A 54 -10.93 -4.42 -0.13
N PHE A 55 -10.98 -3.24 0.50
CA PHE A 55 -9.79 -2.55 0.99
C PHE A 55 -9.63 -2.69 2.50
N VAL A 56 -8.49 -3.24 2.92
CA VAL A 56 -8.12 -3.47 4.31
C VAL A 56 -6.83 -2.73 4.65
N ILE A 57 -6.80 -2.05 5.79
CA ILE A 57 -5.61 -1.41 6.35
C ILE A 57 -5.22 -2.15 7.62
N ALA A 58 -3.99 -2.67 7.67
CA ALA A 58 -3.43 -3.37 8.82
C ALA A 58 -2.25 -2.61 9.41
N HIS A 59 -2.31 -2.29 10.71
CA HIS A 59 -1.25 -1.60 11.41
C HIS A 59 -1.27 -1.90 12.91
N PRO A 60 -0.12 -1.78 13.64
CA PRO A 60 -0.12 -1.84 15.10
C PRO A 60 -0.95 -0.69 15.70
N GLU A 61 -1.42 -0.86 16.92
CA GLU A 61 -2.08 0.22 17.66
C GLU A 61 -1.19 1.47 17.74
N GLY A 62 -1.79 2.66 17.62
CA GLY A 62 -1.10 3.93 17.63
C GLY A 62 -0.56 4.39 16.27
N TYR A 63 -0.76 3.62 15.20
CA TYR A 63 -0.35 3.95 13.83
C TYR A 63 -1.55 4.25 12.92
N GLU A 64 -2.67 4.67 13.48
CA GLU A 64 -3.85 5.01 12.71
C GLU A 64 -3.56 6.11 11.68
N LEU A 65 -4.10 5.94 10.49
CA LEU A 65 -4.16 6.99 9.48
C LEU A 65 -5.36 7.89 9.76
N ASP A 66 -5.35 9.09 9.20
CA ASP A 66 -6.45 10.05 9.36
C ASP A 66 -7.72 9.53 8.67
N GLU A 67 -8.87 9.66 9.36
CA GLU A 67 -10.17 9.17 8.90
C GLU A 67 -10.60 9.77 7.55
N GLN A 68 -10.16 10.99 7.24
CA GLN A 68 -10.45 11.61 5.96
C GLN A 68 -9.92 10.82 4.75
N PHE A 69 -8.85 10.00 4.93
CA PHE A 69 -8.25 9.18 3.88
C PHE A 69 -8.69 7.72 3.94
N THR A 70 -9.25 7.26 5.07
CA THR A 70 -9.54 5.84 5.31
C THR A 70 -11.03 5.51 5.32
N HIS A 71 -11.86 6.49 4.97
CA HIS A 71 -13.32 6.34 4.97
C HIS A 71 -13.78 5.19 4.07
N GLY A 72 -14.36 4.16 4.67
CA GLY A 72 -14.83 2.95 3.97
C GLY A 72 -13.83 1.79 3.94
N ALA A 73 -12.60 1.97 4.45
CA ALA A 73 -11.65 0.87 4.62
C ALA A 73 -12.00 0.02 5.86
N THR A 74 -11.71 -1.28 5.80
CA THR A 74 -11.67 -2.13 6.99
C THR A 74 -10.32 -1.96 7.68
N ILE A 75 -10.29 -1.66 8.98
CA ILE A 75 -9.06 -1.49 9.76
C ILE A 75 -8.90 -2.66 10.70
N THR A 76 -7.69 -3.22 10.79
CA THR A 76 -7.35 -4.31 11.74
C THR A 76 -5.94 -4.13 12.29
N HIS A 77 -5.74 -4.63 13.52
CA HIS A 77 -4.43 -4.73 14.16
C HIS A 77 -3.82 -6.14 14.03
N ASN A 78 -4.46 -7.01 13.25
CA ASN A 78 -4.00 -8.35 12.95
C ASN A 78 -3.59 -8.45 11.48
N GLN A 79 -2.27 -8.44 11.24
CA GLN A 79 -1.72 -8.48 9.89
C GLN A 79 -2.05 -9.79 9.16
N ASP A 80 -1.96 -10.94 9.86
CA ASP A 80 -2.20 -12.24 9.24
C ASP A 80 -3.67 -12.40 8.82
N GLU A 81 -4.60 -11.86 9.61
CA GLU A 81 -6.01 -11.81 9.27
C GLU A 81 -6.25 -10.93 8.02
N ALA A 82 -5.61 -9.77 7.97
CA ALA A 82 -5.70 -8.89 6.81
C ALA A 82 -5.21 -9.59 5.54
N LEU A 83 -4.09 -10.33 5.63
CA LEU A 83 -3.45 -10.98 4.50
C LEU A 83 -4.22 -12.20 3.96
N ARG A 84 -5.11 -12.83 4.76
CA ARG A 84 -5.89 -13.98 4.28
C ARG A 84 -6.68 -13.62 3.02
N ASP A 85 -6.50 -14.43 1.99
CA ASP A 85 -7.16 -14.27 0.69
C ASP A 85 -6.93 -12.91 -0.01
N ALA A 86 -5.90 -12.17 0.36
CA ALA A 86 -5.53 -10.93 -0.31
C ALA A 86 -5.04 -11.20 -1.75
N ASP A 87 -5.44 -10.34 -2.68
CA ASP A 87 -4.95 -10.36 -4.06
C ASP A 87 -3.76 -9.42 -4.25
N PHE A 88 -3.69 -8.34 -3.44
CA PHE A 88 -2.59 -7.38 -3.44
C PHE A 88 -2.18 -6.99 -2.02
N VAL A 89 -0.88 -6.93 -1.78
CA VAL A 89 -0.29 -6.55 -0.50
C VAL A 89 0.67 -5.38 -0.72
N TYR A 90 0.26 -4.20 -0.28
CA TYR A 90 1.10 -2.99 -0.30
C TYR A 90 1.70 -2.76 1.08
N ALA A 91 2.97 -3.06 1.25
CA ALA A 91 3.68 -2.85 2.50
C ALA A 91 4.31 -1.45 2.55
N LYS A 92 4.12 -0.73 3.65
CA LYS A 92 4.70 0.59 3.85
C LYS A 92 4.93 0.88 5.32
N ASN A 93 6.00 1.59 5.64
CA ASN A 93 6.15 2.20 6.97
C ASN A 93 5.51 3.58 7.00
N TRP A 94 4.93 3.92 8.14
CA TRP A 94 4.55 5.28 8.52
C TRP A 94 4.65 5.45 10.03
N SER A 95 4.80 6.69 10.50
CA SER A 95 4.87 7.05 11.91
C SER A 95 3.51 7.42 12.45
N CYS A 96 3.40 7.42 13.79
CA CYS A 96 2.26 8.00 14.48
C CYS A 96 2.23 9.52 14.30
N TYR A 97 1.05 10.10 14.05
CA TYR A 97 0.84 11.55 13.96
C TYR A 97 0.00 12.12 15.11
N ARG A 98 -0.37 11.30 16.09
CA ARG A 98 -1.13 11.75 17.27
C ARG A 98 -0.18 12.20 18.37
N ASP A 99 -0.52 13.31 19.05
CA ASP A 99 0.16 13.72 20.28
C ASP A 99 -0.08 12.69 21.41
N PRO A 100 0.92 12.43 22.24
CA PRO A 100 2.28 12.99 22.30
C PRO A 100 3.32 12.24 21.44
N HIS A 101 2.90 11.37 20.53
CA HIS A 101 3.75 10.44 19.79
C HIS A 101 4.05 10.86 18.36
N TYR A 102 3.68 12.07 17.99
CA TYR A 102 3.88 12.60 16.65
C TYR A 102 5.32 12.39 16.14
N GLY A 103 5.43 11.75 14.98
CA GLY A 103 6.72 11.51 14.32
C GLY A 103 7.67 10.56 15.07
N LYS A 104 7.20 9.86 16.12
CA LYS A 104 8.00 8.88 16.87
C LYS A 104 7.85 7.47 16.30
N ILE A 105 8.86 6.65 16.55
CA ILE A 105 8.81 5.21 16.30
C ILE A 105 8.26 4.56 17.57
N LEU A 106 7.01 4.12 17.53
CA LEU A 106 6.37 3.44 18.66
C LEU A 106 6.66 1.93 18.64
N SER A 107 6.87 1.34 17.47
CA SER A 107 7.13 -0.07 17.31
C SER A 107 8.27 -0.32 16.34
N LYS A 108 9.09 -1.31 16.66
CA LYS A 108 10.10 -1.91 15.78
C LYS A 108 9.83 -3.41 15.64
N ASP A 109 8.59 -3.80 15.80
CA ASP A 109 8.18 -5.20 15.77
C ASP A 109 8.39 -5.79 14.37
N MET A 110 9.43 -6.61 14.28
CA MET A 110 9.80 -7.29 13.05
C MET A 110 8.79 -8.37 12.64
N SER A 111 7.85 -8.73 13.52
CA SER A 111 6.76 -9.66 13.15
C SER A 111 5.86 -9.08 12.05
N TRP A 112 5.90 -7.76 11.82
CA TRP A 112 5.19 -7.08 10.74
C TRP A 112 5.94 -7.07 9.40
N THR A 113 7.14 -7.66 9.33
CA THR A 113 7.86 -7.86 8.06
C THR A 113 7.06 -8.80 7.14
N ILE A 114 6.92 -8.47 5.87
CA ILE A 114 6.28 -9.35 4.89
C ILE A 114 7.27 -10.44 4.49
N THR A 115 6.96 -11.67 4.84
CA THR A 115 7.75 -12.88 4.57
C THR A 115 7.02 -13.81 3.61
N ALA A 116 7.70 -14.85 3.13
CA ALA A 116 7.10 -15.87 2.27
C ALA A 116 5.93 -16.59 2.96
N GLU A 117 6.05 -16.87 4.28
CA GLU A 117 4.99 -17.50 5.05
C GLU A 117 3.73 -16.61 5.10
N LYS A 118 3.91 -15.29 5.25
CA LYS A 118 2.80 -14.33 5.21
C LYS A 118 2.19 -14.22 3.82
N MET A 119 3.01 -14.21 2.78
CA MET A 119 2.50 -14.24 1.41
C MET A 119 1.78 -15.54 1.07
N ALA A 120 2.08 -16.64 1.76
CA ALA A 120 1.35 -17.91 1.62
C ALA A 120 -0.08 -17.86 2.19
N LEU A 121 -0.41 -16.89 3.06
CA LEU A 121 -1.79 -16.66 3.53
C LEU A 121 -2.68 -16.02 2.46
N THR A 122 -2.09 -15.40 1.46
CA THR A 122 -2.81 -14.67 0.41
C THR A 122 -3.36 -15.60 -0.65
N ARG A 123 -4.33 -15.13 -1.44
CA ARG A 123 -4.82 -15.83 -2.64
C ARG A 123 -3.88 -15.56 -3.82
N ASN A 124 -2.68 -16.13 -3.79
CA ASN A 124 -1.64 -15.88 -4.79
C ASN A 124 -1.31 -14.38 -4.95
N GLY A 125 -1.36 -13.64 -3.84
CA GLY A 125 -1.30 -12.18 -3.84
C GLY A 125 -0.02 -11.60 -4.41
N ARG A 126 -0.13 -10.43 -5.05
CA ARG A 126 0.99 -9.65 -5.60
C ARG A 126 1.53 -8.70 -4.54
N PHE A 127 2.86 -8.67 -4.39
CA PHE A 127 3.54 -7.75 -3.48
C PHE A 127 3.85 -6.41 -4.17
N MET A 128 3.57 -5.31 -3.47
CA MET A 128 3.73 -3.92 -3.92
C MET A 128 4.52 -3.09 -2.92
N HIS A 129 5.33 -2.15 -3.41
CA HIS A 129 6.01 -1.12 -2.62
C HIS A 129 6.53 0.00 -3.53
N CYS A 130 6.34 1.25 -3.16
CA CYS A 130 6.67 2.43 -3.97
C CYS A 130 8.17 2.71 -4.13
N LEU A 131 9.06 1.84 -3.68
CA LEU A 131 10.51 2.01 -3.70
C LEU A 131 11.01 3.42 -3.23
N PRO A 132 12.23 3.52 -2.67
CA PRO A 132 13.10 2.41 -2.28
C PRO A 132 12.56 1.61 -1.09
N VAL A 133 12.91 0.33 -1.00
CA VAL A 133 12.47 -0.59 0.05
C VAL A 133 13.64 -1.03 0.92
N ARG A 134 13.40 -1.26 2.21
CA ARG A 134 14.36 -1.91 3.10
C ARG A 134 14.12 -3.41 3.13
N ARG A 135 15.01 -4.14 2.48
CA ARG A 135 15.02 -5.59 2.44
C ARG A 135 15.26 -6.16 3.84
N ASN A 136 14.64 -7.29 4.11
CA ASN A 136 14.71 -8.01 5.40
C ASN A 136 14.29 -7.17 6.63
N MET A 137 13.50 -6.13 6.36
CA MET A 137 12.85 -5.31 7.37
C MET A 137 11.39 -5.03 6.97
N ILE A 138 11.13 -4.39 5.83
CA ILE A 138 9.76 -4.22 5.30
C ILE A 138 9.29 -5.52 4.66
N VAL A 139 10.15 -6.14 3.89
CA VAL A 139 9.88 -7.35 3.12
C VAL A 139 11.14 -8.22 3.06
N SER A 140 11.00 -9.54 3.09
CA SER A 140 12.11 -10.47 2.92
C SER A 140 12.64 -10.46 1.48
N ASP A 141 13.93 -10.83 1.31
CA ASP A 141 14.54 -10.98 -0.01
C ASP A 141 13.78 -11.97 -0.89
N GLU A 142 13.32 -13.06 -0.29
CA GLU A 142 12.56 -14.11 -0.97
C GLU A 142 11.27 -13.57 -1.61
N VAL A 143 10.54 -12.68 -0.93
CA VAL A 143 9.30 -12.10 -1.45
C VAL A 143 9.58 -11.08 -2.53
N ILE A 144 10.54 -10.16 -2.30
CA ILE A 144 10.77 -9.06 -3.24
C ILE A 144 11.39 -9.54 -4.57
N GLU A 145 12.13 -10.65 -4.55
CA GLU A 145 12.71 -11.29 -5.75
C GLU A 145 11.76 -12.32 -6.39
N SER A 146 10.61 -12.59 -5.80
CA SER A 146 9.65 -13.55 -6.33
C SER A 146 8.92 -13.02 -7.57
N GLU A 147 8.37 -13.92 -8.38
CA GLU A 147 7.49 -13.58 -9.51
C GLU A 147 6.18 -12.88 -9.07
N ARG A 148 5.86 -12.92 -7.77
CA ARG A 148 4.71 -12.21 -7.20
C ARG A 148 5.01 -10.75 -6.88
N SER A 149 6.28 -10.34 -6.92
CA SER A 149 6.67 -8.95 -6.69
C SER A 149 6.42 -8.11 -7.94
N ILE A 150 5.55 -7.12 -7.85
CA ILE A 150 5.26 -6.18 -8.94
C ILE A 150 5.80 -4.77 -8.65
N VAL A 151 6.83 -4.67 -7.80
CA VAL A 151 7.45 -3.38 -7.43
C VAL A 151 8.09 -2.65 -8.62
N ILE A 152 8.63 -3.38 -9.60
CA ILE A 152 9.22 -2.79 -10.80
C ILE A 152 8.15 -2.29 -11.77
N PRO A 153 7.12 -3.07 -12.14
CA PRO A 153 5.96 -2.54 -12.87
C PRO A 153 5.31 -1.33 -12.19
N GLU A 154 5.13 -1.36 -10.86
CA GLU A 154 4.60 -0.22 -10.10
C GLU A 154 5.48 1.02 -10.25
N ALA A 155 6.80 0.89 -10.15
CA ALA A 155 7.74 1.99 -10.33
C ALA A 155 7.69 2.55 -11.77
N ALA A 156 7.59 1.71 -12.79
CA ALA A 156 7.48 2.12 -14.19
C ALA A 156 6.21 2.92 -14.48
N ASN A 157 5.09 2.60 -13.83
CA ASN A 157 3.83 3.33 -13.98
C ASN A 157 3.89 4.79 -13.51
N ARG A 158 4.89 5.18 -12.72
CA ARG A 158 5.09 6.59 -12.31
C ARG A 158 5.40 7.49 -13.49
N GLU A 159 6.18 7.01 -14.45
CA GLU A 159 6.51 7.76 -15.67
C GLU A 159 5.25 8.03 -16.49
N ILE A 160 4.45 7.01 -16.75
CA ILE A 160 3.20 7.12 -17.50
C ILE A 160 2.22 8.06 -16.79
N SER A 161 2.09 7.94 -15.47
CA SER A 161 1.20 8.79 -14.68
C SER A 161 1.60 10.27 -14.75
N CYS A 162 2.90 10.57 -14.68
CA CYS A 162 3.40 11.94 -14.84
C CYS A 162 3.10 12.51 -16.23
N GLN A 163 3.28 11.71 -17.29
CA GLN A 163 2.96 12.14 -18.67
C GLN A 163 1.47 12.44 -18.84
N VAL A 164 0.58 11.59 -18.29
CA VAL A 164 -0.88 11.81 -18.34
C VAL A 164 -1.28 13.09 -17.61
N VAL A 165 -0.72 13.36 -16.44
CA VAL A 165 -0.98 14.57 -15.66
C VAL A 165 -0.51 15.81 -16.44
N LEU A 166 0.72 15.78 -16.95
CA LEU A 166 1.28 16.89 -17.72
C LEU A 166 0.44 17.18 -18.97
N LYS A 167 0.10 16.14 -19.75
CA LYS A 167 -0.79 16.29 -20.92
C LYS A 167 -2.09 16.98 -20.56
N ARG A 168 -2.77 16.56 -19.49
CA ARG A 168 -4.04 17.17 -19.05
C ARG A 168 -3.91 18.61 -18.59
N ILE A 169 -2.78 18.98 -17.99
CA ILE A 169 -2.51 20.38 -17.64
C ILE A 169 -2.38 21.21 -18.92
N LEU A 170 -1.59 20.74 -19.89
CA LEU A 170 -1.37 21.44 -21.16
C LEU A 170 -2.64 21.58 -22.02
N GLU A 171 -3.53 20.59 -21.98
CA GLU A 171 -4.82 20.63 -22.68
C GLU A 171 -5.82 21.64 -22.09
N LYS A 172 -5.54 22.20 -20.92
CA LYS A 172 -6.39 23.20 -20.23
C LYS A 172 -5.83 24.63 -20.30
N LEU A 173 -4.64 24.80 -20.86
CA LEU A 173 -4.02 26.10 -21.12
C LEU A 173 -4.43 26.65 -22.49
#